data_889496707572fc6a3a4a184c5d3899fb
#
_entry.id   889496707572fc6a3a4a184c5d3899fb
#
_cell.length_a   1.000
_cell.length_b   1.000
_cell.length_c   1.000
_cell.angle_alpha   90.00
_cell.angle_beta   90.00
_cell.angle_gamma   90.00
#
_symmetry.space_group_name_H-M   'P 1'
#
loop_
_entity.id
_entity.type
_entity.pdbx_description
1 polymer ?
#
loop_
_entity_poly.entity_id
_entity_poly.type
_entity_poly.pdbx_seq_one_letter_code
_entity_poly.pdbx_strand_id
1 'polypeptide(L)'
;MAELREWAVDDGWVRLGAGVPYSRIIDDLGDSLPGLAMAARTVGSPQIRIRGTVGGNLGSASPAGDAHPPLLAAGAVIEVESAARGARRIPAAEFYTGVKRNALAADELIAAVLLPAAAGPQQFCKVGTRNAMVIAVSAFACALHPDRRAVGTGIGSAAPTPRRAPEAEEFLAGELESAGLWDSRGELPDALARAFGERVAAAASPIDDVRGSAAYRRHSLSVMARRAATWAWNDLRKAA
;
A
#
# COMPACT_ATOMS: atom_id res chain seq x y z
N MET A 1 1.36 8.25 -24.86
CA MET A 1 1.57 6.84 -25.15
C MET A 1 0.32 6.10 -24.70
N ALA A 2 -0.38 5.45 -25.63
CA ALA A 2 -1.64 4.75 -25.34
C ALA A 2 -1.39 3.53 -24.44
N GLU A 3 -0.30 2.82 -24.68
CA GLU A 3 0.10 1.57 -24.02
C GLU A 3 0.26 1.74 -22.49
N LEU A 4 0.64 2.93 -22.04
CA LEU A 4 0.74 3.23 -20.60
C LEU A 4 -0.63 3.38 -19.92
N ARG A 5 -1.74 3.46 -20.67
CA ARG A 5 -3.10 3.63 -20.15
C ARG A 5 -3.92 2.35 -20.12
N GLU A 6 -3.29 1.25 -20.42
CA GLU A 6 -3.92 -0.06 -20.47
C GLU A 6 -3.58 -0.87 -19.22
N TRP A 7 -4.42 -1.82 -18.89
CA TRP A 7 -4.13 -2.84 -17.89
C TRP A 7 -4.54 -4.21 -18.43
N ALA A 8 -3.92 -5.23 -17.90
CA ALA A 8 -4.28 -6.62 -18.18
C ALA A 8 -4.29 -7.41 -16.86
N VAL A 9 -5.16 -8.39 -16.80
CA VAL A 9 -5.20 -9.39 -15.73
C VAL A 9 -4.83 -10.73 -16.35
N ASP A 10 -3.75 -11.31 -15.91
CA ASP A 10 -3.24 -12.59 -16.40
C ASP A 10 -2.60 -13.39 -15.28
N ASP A 11 -2.93 -14.68 -15.19
CA ASP A 11 -2.40 -15.65 -14.20
C ASP A 11 -2.35 -15.10 -12.77
N GLY A 12 -3.42 -14.46 -12.32
CA GLY A 12 -3.53 -13.90 -10.97
C GLY A 12 -2.71 -12.62 -10.76
N TRP A 13 -2.19 -12.00 -11.81
CA TRP A 13 -1.49 -10.73 -11.77
C TRP A 13 -2.22 -9.64 -12.55
N VAL A 14 -2.18 -8.44 -12.03
CA VAL A 14 -2.62 -7.23 -12.72
C VAL A 14 -1.38 -6.47 -13.18
N ARG A 15 -1.20 -6.33 -14.50
CA ARG A 15 -0.25 -5.39 -15.07
C ARG A 15 -0.95 -4.05 -15.29
N LEU A 16 -0.70 -3.10 -14.42
CA LEU A 16 -1.28 -1.76 -14.42
C LEU A 16 -0.35 -0.78 -15.12
N GLY A 17 -0.68 -0.32 -16.31
CA GLY A 17 0.11 0.70 -17.02
C GLY A 17 0.27 1.98 -16.21
N ALA A 18 1.46 2.58 -16.24
CA ALA A 18 1.81 3.74 -15.41
C ALA A 18 0.93 4.98 -15.63
N GLY A 19 0.31 5.09 -16.80
CA GLY A 19 -0.57 6.17 -17.20
C GLY A 19 -2.06 5.92 -16.94
N VAL A 20 -2.45 4.81 -16.30
CA VAL A 20 -3.84 4.54 -15.92
C VAL A 20 -4.26 5.54 -14.84
N PRO A 21 -5.35 6.32 -15.05
CA PRO A 21 -5.83 7.28 -14.06
C PRO A 21 -6.39 6.59 -12.80
N TYR A 22 -6.30 7.25 -11.65
CA TYR A 22 -6.89 6.75 -10.40
C TYR A 22 -8.39 6.50 -10.51
N SER A 23 -9.13 7.30 -11.28
CA SER A 23 -10.56 7.07 -11.52
C SER A 23 -10.82 5.68 -12.11
N ARG A 24 -10.01 5.25 -13.10
CA ARG A 24 -10.16 3.93 -13.72
C ARG A 24 -9.82 2.79 -12.75
N ILE A 25 -8.85 2.99 -11.85
CA ILE A 25 -8.53 2.01 -10.80
C ILE A 25 -9.72 1.83 -9.86
N ILE A 26 -10.41 2.93 -9.51
CA ILE A 26 -11.58 2.91 -8.65
C ILE A 26 -12.76 2.18 -9.31
N ASP A 27 -12.98 2.46 -10.59
CA ASP A 27 -14.16 2.01 -11.32
C ASP A 27 -14.01 0.57 -11.84
N ASP A 28 -12.80 0.21 -12.33
CA ASP A 28 -12.60 -1.01 -13.10
C ASP A 28 -11.78 -2.10 -12.35
N LEU A 29 -10.99 -1.72 -11.33
CA LEU A 29 -10.04 -2.63 -10.66
C LEU A 29 -10.28 -2.75 -9.15
N GLY A 30 -11.42 -2.27 -8.65
CA GLY A 30 -11.74 -2.27 -7.22
C GLY A 30 -11.73 -3.66 -6.60
N ASP A 31 -12.19 -4.68 -7.31
CA ASP A 31 -12.24 -6.06 -6.84
C ASP A 31 -10.85 -6.74 -6.89
N SER A 32 -10.08 -6.47 -7.93
CA SER A 32 -8.73 -7.04 -8.08
C SER A 32 -7.68 -6.35 -7.22
N LEU A 33 -7.83 -5.05 -6.96
CA LEU A 33 -6.87 -4.20 -6.24
C LEU A 33 -7.56 -3.35 -5.17
N PRO A 34 -8.29 -3.94 -4.21
CA PRO A 34 -9.16 -3.18 -3.30
C PRO A 34 -8.40 -2.17 -2.43
N GLY A 35 -7.22 -2.50 -1.93
CA GLY A 35 -6.40 -1.58 -1.14
C GLY A 35 -5.93 -0.36 -1.95
N LEU A 36 -5.53 -0.57 -3.22
CA LEU A 36 -5.14 0.51 -4.11
C LEU A 36 -6.35 1.37 -4.50
N ALA A 37 -7.52 0.77 -4.75
CA ALA A 37 -8.75 1.49 -5.05
C ALA A 37 -9.22 2.35 -3.87
N MET A 38 -9.12 1.85 -2.62
CA MET A 38 -9.39 2.65 -1.41
C MET A 38 -8.45 3.85 -1.33
N ALA A 39 -7.15 3.66 -1.53
CA ALA A 39 -6.17 4.74 -1.53
C ALA A 39 -6.45 5.75 -2.65
N ALA A 40 -6.76 5.28 -3.85
CA ALA A 40 -7.09 6.11 -5.01
C ALA A 40 -8.25 7.08 -4.71
N ARG A 41 -9.28 6.66 -3.96
CA ARG A 41 -10.40 7.51 -3.55
C ARG A 41 -9.98 8.69 -2.68
N THR A 42 -8.84 8.61 -1.99
CA THR A 42 -8.31 9.67 -1.12
C THR A 42 -7.36 10.62 -1.82
N VAL A 43 -6.95 10.32 -3.06
CA VAL A 43 -6.06 11.17 -3.86
C VAL A 43 -6.81 12.40 -4.34
N GLY A 44 -6.44 13.57 -3.83
CA GLY A 44 -6.93 14.87 -4.29
C GLY A 44 -8.44 14.96 -4.46
N SER A 45 -8.86 15.74 -5.48
CA SER A 45 -10.26 15.89 -5.90
C SER A 45 -10.60 14.90 -7.04
N PRO A 46 -11.90 14.76 -7.42
CA PRO A 46 -12.28 13.98 -8.60
C PRO A 46 -11.52 14.40 -9.86
N GLN A 47 -11.31 15.70 -10.08
CA GLN A 47 -10.57 16.24 -11.22
C GLN A 47 -9.09 15.79 -11.21
N ILE A 48 -8.49 15.72 -10.02
CA ILE A 48 -7.12 15.21 -9.86
C ILE A 48 -7.08 13.71 -10.19
N ARG A 49 -8.06 12.92 -9.73
CA ARG A 49 -8.10 11.47 -9.97
C ARG A 49 -8.29 11.09 -11.44
N ILE A 50 -8.94 11.92 -12.24
CA ILE A 50 -9.07 11.71 -13.70
C ILE A 50 -7.73 11.88 -14.42
N ARG A 51 -6.79 12.64 -13.86
CA ARG A 51 -5.48 12.96 -14.48
C ARG A 51 -4.31 12.29 -13.77
N GLY A 52 -4.37 12.18 -12.44
CA GLY A 52 -3.34 11.57 -11.62
C GLY A 52 -3.26 10.07 -11.84
N THR A 53 -2.05 9.52 -11.82
CA THR A 53 -1.76 8.11 -12.08
C THR A 53 -0.84 7.53 -11.01
N VAL A 54 -0.80 6.19 -10.90
CA VAL A 54 0.14 5.50 -10.02
C VAL A 54 1.58 5.76 -10.46
N GLY A 55 1.85 5.72 -11.77
CA GLY A 55 3.18 6.04 -12.30
C GLY A 55 3.65 7.44 -11.95
N GLY A 56 2.75 8.45 -12.01
CA GLY A 56 3.06 9.82 -11.57
C GLY A 56 3.34 9.92 -10.06
N ASN A 57 2.63 9.15 -9.24
CA ASN A 57 2.85 9.09 -7.80
C ASN A 57 4.21 8.45 -7.47
N LEU A 58 4.53 7.31 -8.11
CA LEU A 58 5.83 6.63 -8.01
C LEU A 58 6.97 7.54 -8.48
N GLY A 59 6.83 8.18 -9.64
CA GLY A 59 7.85 9.08 -10.19
C GLY A 59 8.18 10.24 -9.25
N SER A 60 7.18 10.80 -8.55
CA SER A 60 7.39 11.83 -7.54
C SER A 60 8.07 11.32 -6.26
N ALA A 61 7.94 10.03 -5.96
CA ALA A 61 8.45 9.34 -4.78
C ALA A 61 8.22 10.10 -3.46
N SER A 62 7.09 10.83 -3.38
CA SER A 62 6.75 11.58 -2.16
C SER A 62 6.48 10.61 -1.01
N PRO A 63 7.08 10.78 0.18
CA PRO A 63 6.74 9.95 1.35
C PRO A 63 5.24 9.92 1.68
N ALA A 64 4.50 10.94 1.24
CA ALA A 64 3.07 11.12 1.49
C ALA A 64 2.19 10.71 0.29
N GLY A 65 2.72 9.99 -0.68
CA GLY A 65 1.94 9.47 -1.79
C GLY A 65 0.98 8.36 -1.33
N ASP A 66 -0.31 8.53 -1.59
CA ASP A 66 -1.35 7.63 -1.07
C ASP A 66 -1.30 6.22 -1.71
N ALA A 67 -0.77 6.09 -2.94
CA ALA A 67 -0.65 4.78 -3.59
C ALA A 67 0.48 3.90 -3.02
N HIS A 68 1.49 4.48 -2.39
CA HIS A 68 2.66 3.73 -1.95
C HIS A 68 2.36 2.67 -0.87
N PRO A 69 1.59 2.96 0.21
CA PRO A 69 1.29 1.95 1.21
C PRO A 69 0.59 0.70 0.65
N PRO A 70 -0.50 0.80 -0.16
CA PRO A 70 -1.11 -0.40 -0.71
C PRO A 70 -0.23 -1.15 -1.72
N LEU A 71 0.64 -0.46 -2.49
CA LEU A 71 1.60 -1.13 -3.36
C LEU A 71 2.60 -1.98 -2.55
N LEU A 72 3.09 -1.44 -1.44
CA LEU A 72 4.00 -2.16 -0.54
C LEU A 72 3.30 -3.36 0.13
N ALA A 73 2.09 -3.16 0.65
CA ALA A 73 1.32 -4.22 1.31
C ALA A 73 0.96 -5.37 0.36
N ALA A 74 0.65 -5.06 -0.90
CA ALA A 74 0.36 -6.06 -1.92
C ALA A 74 1.62 -6.78 -2.46
N GLY A 75 2.82 -6.27 -2.19
CA GLY A 75 4.06 -6.80 -2.76
C GLY A 75 4.23 -6.45 -4.24
N ALA A 76 3.85 -5.25 -4.63
CA ALA A 76 3.94 -4.77 -6.02
C ALA A 76 5.38 -4.75 -6.54
N VAL A 77 5.51 -4.89 -7.86
CA VAL A 77 6.77 -4.77 -8.60
C VAL A 77 6.63 -3.68 -9.66
N ILE A 78 7.56 -2.75 -9.71
CA ILE A 78 7.57 -1.66 -10.68
C ILE A 78 8.33 -2.11 -11.93
N GLU A 79 7.68 -2.07 -13.08
CA GLU A 79 8.30 -2.31 -14.38
C GLU A 79 8.76 -0.98 -14.95
N VAL A 80 10.04 -0.89 -15.24
CA VAL A 80 10.67 0.31 -15.83
C VAL A 80 11.33 -0.05 -17.15
N GLU A 81 11.34 0.89 -18.08
CA GLU A 81 11.87 0.67 -19.42
C GLU A 81 12.86 1.78 -19.83
N SER A 82 13.90 1.36 -20.53
CA SER A 82 14.86 2.20 -21.21
C SER A 82 14.95 1.79 -22.68
N ALA A 83 14.99 2.76 -23.57
CA ALA A 83 15.17 2.50 -25.00
C ALA A 83 16.48 1.78 -25.32
N ALA A 84 17.52 2.00 -24.51
CA ALA A 84 18.84 1.41 -24.71
C ALA A 84 19.02 0.04 -24.05
N ARG A 85 18.34 -0.21 -22.90
CA ARG A 85 18.58 -1.37 -22.05
C ARG A 85 17.37 -2.30 -21.93
N GLY A 86 16.24 -1.93 -22.51
CA GLY A 86 14.99 -2.68 -22.37
C GLY A 86 14.34 -2.54 -20.99
N ALA A 87 13.49 -3.49 -20.63
CA ALA A 87 12.74 -3.50 -19.40
C ALA A 87 13.49 -4.17 -18.25
N ARG A 88 13.30 -3.64 -17.02
CA ARG A 88 13.68 -4.32 -15.77
C ARG A 88 12.58 -4.14 -14.72
N ARG A 89 12.62 -4.97 -13.70
CA ARG A 89 11.64 -4.99 -12.61
C ARG A 89 12.30 -4.67 -11.28
N ILE A 90 11.64 -3.81 -10.49
CA ILE A 90 12.11 -3.34 -9.19
C ILE A 90 11.00 -3.63 -8.17
N PRO A 91 11.23 -4.42 -7.12
CA PRO A 91 10.28 -4.56 -6.03
C PRO A 91 9.90 -3.19 -5.43
N ALA A 92 8.64 -2.97 -5.09
CA ALA A 92 8.20 -1.68 -4.55
C ALA A 92 8.96 -1.29 -3.27
N ALA A 93 9.38 -2.27 -2.47
CA ALA A 93 10.17 -2.04 -1.26
C ALA A 93 11.58 -1.48 -1.54
N GLU A 94 12.12 -1.70 -2.73
CA GLU A 94 13.45 -1.25 -3.17
C GLU A 94 13.39 0.00 -4.06
N PHE A 95 12.18 0.43 -4.43
CA PHE A 95 12.01 1.51 -5.38
C PHE A 95 12.34 2.89 -4.80
N TYR A 96 12.11 3.11 -3.49
CA TYR A 96 12.30 4.42 -2.84
C TYR A 96 13.69 4.52 -2.22
N THR A 97 14.56 5.35 -2.79
CA THR A 97 15.97 5.50 -2.38
C THR A 97 16.21 6.69 -1.43
N GLY A 98 15.18 7.50 -1.17
CA GLY A 98 15.24 8.67 -0.28
C GLY A 98 14.02 9.57 -0.44
N VAL A 99 13.99 10.68 0.28
CA VAL A 99 12.88 11.67 0.19
C VAL A 99 12.80 12.20 -1.23
N LYS A 100 11.67 11.94 -1.91
CA LYS A 100 11.45 12.31 -3.32
C LYS A 100 12.53 11.77 -4.28
N ARG A 101 13.11 10.63 -3.94
CA ARG A 101 14.10 9.95 -4.78
C ARG A 101 13.68 8.50 -4.99
N ASN A 102 13.83 8.03 -6.21
CA ASN A 102 13.52 6.67 -6.61
C ASN A 102 14.69 6.00 -7.35
N ALA A 103 14.55 4.72 -7.66
CA ALA A 103 15.58 3.90 -8.27
C ALA A 103 15.63 3.97 -9.81
N LEU A 104 14.92 4.92 -10.44
CA LEU A 104 15.00 5.14 -11.89
C LEU A 104 16.39 5.64 -12.28
N ALA A 105 16.94 5.10 -13.35
CA ALA A 105 18.04 5.73 -14.06
C ALA A 105 17.52 6.90 -14.93
N ALA A 106 18.42 7.78 -15.35
CA ALA A 106 18.06 9.01 -16.06
C ALA A 106 17.34 8.78 -17.41
N ASP A 107 17.56 7.61 -18.01
CA ASP A 107 16.98 7.19 -19.30
C ASP A 107 15.83 6.20 -19.17
N GLU A 108 15.29 6.02 -17.95
CA GLU A 108 14.19 5.10 -17.67
C GLU A 108 12.87 5.82 -17.44
N LEU A 109 11.79 5.19 -17.86
CA LEU A 109 10.42 5.56 -17.50
C LEU A 109 9.74 4.40 -16.78
N ILE A 110 8.74 4.73 -15.96
CA ILE A 110 7.87 3.72 -15.36
C ILE A 110 6.87 3.29 -16.43
N ALA A 111 6.93 2.03 -16.84
CA ALA A 111 6.03 1.47 -17.83
C ALA A 111 4.74 0.93 -17.21
N ALA A 112 4.87 0.17 -16.13
CA ALA A 112 3.74 -0.44 -15.44
C ALA A 112 4.05 -0.73 -13.97
N VAL A 113 3.01 -1.11 -13.23
CA VAL A 113 3.11 -1.75 -11.92
C VAL A 113 2.46 -3.12 -12.03
N LEU A 114 3.19 -4.14 -11.60
CA LEU A 114 2.72 -5.50 -11.51
C LEU A 114 2.26 -5.75 -10.08
N LEU A 115 1.01 -6.15 -9.91
CA LEU A 115 0.43 -6.46 -8.60
C LEU A 115 -0.19 -7.85 -8.64
N PRO A 116 0.01 -8.69 -7.61
CA PRO A 116 -0.86 -9.85 -7.46
C PRO A 116 -2.30 -9.37 -7.28
N ALA A 117 -3.23 -9.99 -8.02
CA ALA A 117 -4.65 -9.80 -7.75
C ALA A 117 -4.94 -10.22 -6.29
N ALA A 118 -5.83 -9.50 -5.63
CA ALA A 118 -6.09 -9.73 -4.22
C ALA A 118 -6.67 -11.15 -3.98
N ALA A 119 -5.89 -12.01 -3.34
CA ALA A 119 -6.34 -13.32 -2.87
C ALA A 119 -7.07 -13.24 -1.52
N GLY A 120 -7.03 -12.10 -0.87
CA GLY A 120 -7.68 -11.83 0.41
C GLY A 120 -7.90 -10.35 0.66
N PRO A 121 -8.54 -10.02 1.78
CA PRO A 121 -8.89 -8.64 2.12
C PRO A 121 -7.67 -7.72 2.24
N GLN A 122 -7.85 -6.51 1.72
CA GLN A 122 -6.89 -5.43 1.83
C GLN A 122 -7.57 -4.21 2.45
N GLN A 123 -6.86 -3.45 3.25
CA GLN A 123 -7.35 -2.23 3.90
C GLN A 123 -6.37 -1.08 3.69
N PHE A 124 -6.90 0.12 3.53
CA PHE A 124 -6.12 1.36 3.51
C PHE A 124 -6.74 2.38 4.46
N CYS A 125 -5.89 2.98 5.30
CA CYS A 125 -6.27 4.01 6.26
C CYS A 125 -5.40 5.24 6.08
N LYS A 126 -6.00 6.42 6.22
CA LYS A 126 -5.32 7.72 6.12
C LYS A 126 -5.82 8.68 7.19
N VAL A 127 -4.90 9.34 7.85
CA VAL A 127 -5.19 10.49 8.72
C VAL A 127 -4.70 11.75 8.03
N GLY A 128 -5.55 12.74 7.95
CA GLY A 128 -5.27 14.07 7.41
C GLY A 128 -5.78 15.17 8.34
N THR A 129 -5.44 16.41 8.06
CA THR A 129 -5.92 17.59 8.83
C THR A 129 -7.37 17.97 8.49
N ARG A 130 -7.97 17.32 7.49
CA ARG A 130 -9.38 17.47 7.07
C ARG A 130 -9.85 16.20 6.34
N ASN A 131 -11.14 16.09 6.06
CA ASN A 131 -11.74 14.85 5.54
C ASN A 131 -11.42 14.54 4.07
N ALA A 132 -11.07 15.52 3.26
CA ALA A 132 -10.77 15.31 1.84
C ALA A 132 -9.73 16.29 1.32
N MET A 133 -9.13 15.99 0.16
CA MET A 133 -8.14 16.82 -0.55
C MET A 133 -7.00 17.27 0.37
N VAL A 134 -6.42 16.34 1.10
CA VAL A 134 -5.38 16.61 2.09
C VAL A 134 -4.20 15.66 1.90
N ILE A 135 -3.00 16.18 2.16
CA ILE A 135 -1.79 15.35 2.26
C ILE A 135 -1.85 14.58 3.59
N ALA A 136 -1.55 13.29 3.54
CA ALA A 136 -1.57 12.44 4.72
C ALA A 136 -0.63 12.95 5.82
N VAL A 137 -1.13 13.00 7.04
CA VAL A 137 -0.31 13.10 8.26
C VAL A 137 0.38 11.76 8.49
N SER A 138 -0.38 10.67 8.36
CA SER A 138 0.10 9.30 8.29
C SER A 138 -0.86 8.46 7.47
N ALA A 139 -0.37 7.41 6.83
CA ALA A 139 -1.18 6.45 6.10
C ALA A 139 -0.65 5.03 6.35
N PHE A 140 -1.55 4.07 6.29
CA PHE A 140 -1.24 2.67 6.49
C PHE A 140 -2.08 1.78 5.56
N ALA A 141 -1.45 0.74 5.03
CA ALA A 141 -2.15 -0.33 4.32
C ALA A 141 -1.82 -1.69 4.93
N CYS A 142 -2.80 -2.57 4.93
CA CYS A 142 -2.67 -3.97 5.33
C CYS A 142 -3.27 -4.85 4.24
N ALA A 143 -2.59 -5.93 3.88
CA ALA A 143 -3.08 -6.96 2.99
C ALA A 143 -2.95 -8.33 3.65
N LEU A 144 -4.02 -9.11 3.64
CA LEU A 144 -3.96 -10.52 4.02
C LEU A 144 -3.79 -11.38 2.76
N HIS A 145 -2.87 -12.32 2.84
CA HIS A 145 -2.55 -13.28 1.78
C HIS A 145 -2.83 -14.70 2.30
N PRO A 146 -4.09 -15.14 2.34
CA PRO A 146 -4.47 -16.40 2.98
C PRO A 146 -3.89 -17.65 2.30
N ASP A 147 -3.69 -17.58 0.98
CA ASP A 147 -3.07 -18.63 0.16
C ASP A 147 -1.64 -18.98 0.60
N ARG A 148 -0.90 -18.02 1.09
CA ARG A 148 0.48 -18.17 1.61
C ARG A 148 0.62 -17.87 3.10
N ARG A 149 -0.51 -17.71 3.82
CA ARG A 149 -0.59 -17.42 5.25
C ARG A 149 0.31 -16.25 5.67
N ALA A 150 0.26 -15.16 4.89
CA ALA A 150 1.14 -14.02 5.07
C ALA A 150 0.34 -12.72 5.24
N VAL A 151 0.99 -11.74 5.85
CA VAL A 151 0.50 -10.38 6.04
C VAL A 151 1.45 -9.42 5.35
N GLY A 152 0.91 -8.48 4.60
CA GLY A 152 1.67 -7.38 4.00
C GLY A 152 1.28 -6.04 4.62
N THR A 153 2.25 -5.15 4.77
CA THR A 153 2.05 -3.80 5.31
C THR A 153 2.64 -2.72 4.42
N GLY A 154 2.10 -1.51 4.54
CA GLY A 154 2.70 -0.31 3.96
C GLY A 154 2.46 0.90 4.83
N ILE A 155 3.52 1.65 5.12
CA ILE A 155 3.52 2.88 5.92
C ILE A 155 3.79 4.06 4.99
N GLY A 156 2.96 5.10 5.05
CA GLY A 156 3.13 6.37 4.36
C GLY A 156 3.17 7.56 5.31
N SER A 157 3.84 8.62 4.92
CA SER A 157 3.98 9.89 5.67
C SER A 157 4.62 9.79 7.06
N ALA A 158 5.21 8.67 7.42
CA ALA A 158 5.77 8.45 8.76
C ALA A 158 7.18 7.87 8.75
N ALA A 159 7.90 8.09 7.66
CA ALA A 159 9.33 7.81 7.50
C ALA A 159 9.87 8.65 6.32
N PRO A 160 11.20 8.74 6.11
CA PRO A 160 11.78 9.42 4.95
C PRO A 160 11.31 8.84 3.60
N THR A 161 11.01 7.54 3.57
CA THR A 161 10.44 6.83 2.41
C THR A 161 9.22 6.02 2.83
N PRO A 162 8.28 5.73 1.93
CA PRO A 162 7.29 4.68 2.16
C PRO A 162 7.98 3.36 2.46
N ARG A 163 7.47 2.57 3.41
CA ARG A 163 8.14 1.36 3.86
C ARG A 163 7.17 0.31 4.39
N ARG A 164 7.63 -0.94 4.44
CA ARG A 164 6.97 -2.03 5.13
C ARG A 164 7.34 -2.07 6.61
N ALA A 165 6.63 -2.90 7.38
CA ALA A 165 6.94 -3.25 8.76
C ALA A 165 7.15 -4.78 8.88
N PRO A 166 8.28 -5.33 8.40
CA PRO A 166 8.48 -6.78 8.30
C PRO A 166 8.31 -7.52 9.62
N GLU A 167 8.86 -6.98 10.73
CA GLU A 167 8.70 -7.58 12.06
C GLU A 167 7.23 -7.65 12.52
N ALA A 168 6.40 -6.67 12.14
CA ALA A 168 4.97 -6.70 12.41
C ALA A 168 4.25 -7.73 11.53
N GLU A 169 4.65 -7.86 10.27
CA GLU A 169 4.09 -8.82 9.32
C GLU A 169 4.36 -10.25 9.78
N GLU A 170 5.61 -10.57 10.11
CA GLU A 170 6.05 -11.88 10.62
C GLU A 170 5.35 -12.21 11.94
N PHE A 171 5.27 -11.24 12.85
CA PHE A 171 4.59 -11.40 14.13
C PHE A 171 3.12 -11.76 13.94
N LEU A 172 2.34 -10.98 13.17
CA LEU A 172 0.92 -11.24 13.01
C LEU A 172 0.68 -12.56 12.27
N ALA A 173 1.43 -12.84 11.21
CA ALA A 173 1.31 -14.08 10.47
C ALA A 173 1.62 -15.30 11.34
N GLY A 174 2.68 -15.25 12.15
CA GLY A 174 3.10 -16.32 13.06
C GLY A 174 2.11 -16.58 14.19
N GLU A 175 1.54 -15.53 14.78
CA GLU A 175 0.51 -15.67 15.82
C GLU A 175 -0.80 -16.25 15.28
N LEU A 176 -1.20 -15.84 14.05
CA LEU A 176 -2.37 -16.40 13.38
C LEU A 176 -2.17 -17.89 13.07
N GLU A 177 -0.97 -18.28 12.68
CA GLU A 177 -0.60 -19.68 12.44
C GLU A 177 -0.61 -20.49 13.76
N SER A 178 0.08 -20.00 14.77
CA SER A 178 0.21 -20.67 16.07
C SER A 178 -1.14 -20.90 16.77
N ALA A 179 -2.07 -19.96 16.58
CA ALA A 179 -3.43 -20.06 17.09
C ALA A 179 -4.39 -20.85 16.16
N GLY A 180 -3.92 -21.38 15.03
CA GLY A 180 -4.76 -22.09 14.04
C GLY A 180 -5.84 -21.19 13.41
N LEU A 181 -5.65 -19.88 13.43
CA LEU A 181 -6.68 -18.94 12.97
C LEU A 181 -6.80 -18.90 11.46
N TRP A 182 -5.72 -19.18 10.72
CA TRP A 182 -5.79 -19.27 9.25
C TRP A 182 -6.79 -20.34 8.77
N ASP A 183 -6.97 -21.41 9.52
CA ASP A 183 -7.89 -22.49 9.18
C ASP A 183 -9.25 -22.32 9.85
N SER A 184 -9.26 -22.05 11.16
CA SER A 184 -10.50 -21.95 11.96
C SER A 184 -11.33 -20.70 11.67
N ARG A 185 -10.70 -19.65 11.13
CA ARG A 185 -11.35 -18.34 10.93
C ARG A 185 -12.00 -17.79 12.21
N GLY A 186 -11.42 -18.10 13.36
CA GLY A 186 -11.85 -17.59 14.66
C GLY A 186 -11.69 -16.06 14.77
N GLU A 187 -12.13 -15.48 15.88
CA GLU A 187 -11.98 -14.04 16.12
C GLU A 187 -10.51 -13.66 16.31
N LEU A 188 -10.11 -12.52 15.72
CA LEU A 188 -8.81 -11.93 15.98
C LEU A 188 -8.81 -11.33 17.40
N PRO A 189 -7.96 -11.84 18.35
CA PRO A 189 -7.89 -11.27 19.68
C PRO A 189 -7.48 -9.80 19.65
N ASP A 190 -8.18 -8.95 20.40
CA ASP A 190 -7.87 -7.50 20.44
C ASP A 190 -6.44 -7.24 20.96
N ALA A 191 -5.94 -8.07 21.87
CA ALA A 191 -4.56 -8.01 22.35
C ALA A 191 -3.55 -8.24 21.23
N LEU A 192 -3.82 -9.19 20.32
CA LEU A 192 -2.98 -9.48 19.16
C LEU A 192 -3.00 -8.31 18.17
N ALA A 193 -4.19 -7.77 17.86
CA ALA A 193 -4.33 -6.63 16.99
C ALA A 193 -3.62 -5.37 17.54
N ARG A 194 -3.64 -5.14 18.86
CA ARG A 194 -2.90 -4.06 19.54
C ARG A 194 -1.38 -4.27 19.41
N ALA A 195 -0.90 -5.45 19.74
CA ALA A 195 0.52 -5.79 19.64
C ALA A 195 1.06 -5.65 18.20
N PHE A 196 0.27 -6.00 17.20
CA PHE A 196 0.58 -5.71 15.80
C PHE A 196 0.69 -4.20 15.53
N GLY A 197 -0.30 -3.41 15.99
CA GLY A 197 -0.28 -1.95 15.84
C GLY A 197 0.94 -1.28 16.46
N GLU A 198 1.38 -1.73 17.62
CA GLU A 198 2.58 -1.24 18.31
C GLU A 198 3.86 -1.53 17.49
N ARG A 199 3.97 -2.73 16.92
CA ARG A 199 5.11 -3.10 16.05
C ARG A 199 5.14 -2.29 14.76
N VAL A 200 3.98 -2.04 14.14
CA VAL A 200 3.89 -1.14 12.98
C VAL A 200 4.36 0.28 13.34
N ALA A 201 3.93 0.80 14.49
CA ALA A 201 4.38 2.12 14.96
C ALA A 201 5.88 2.17 15.28
N ALA A 202 6.47 1.07 15.78
CA ALA A 202 7.90 0.93 16.01
C ALA A 202 8.72 0.95 14.73
N ALA A 203 8.20 0.40 13.63
CA ALA A 203 8.83 0.43 12.32
C ALA A 203 8.89 1.84 11.69
N ALA A 204 8.14 2.81 12.22
CA ALA A 204 8.07 4.17 11.70
C ALA A 204 9.22 5.05 12.21
N SER A 205 9.67 5.98 11.37
CA SER A 205 10.69 7.00 11.69
C SER A 205 10.20 8.40 11.28
N PRO A 206 9.09 8.89 11.87
CA PRO A 206 8.49 10.16 11.49
C PRO A 206 9.26 11.35 12.02
N ILE A 207 9.07 12.49 11.34
CA ILE A 207 9.53 13.81 11.76
C ILE A 207 8.36 14.64 12.30
N ASP A 208 8.65 15.69 13.04
CA ASP A 208 7.73 16.79 13.31
C ASP A 208 7.70 17.74 12.11
N ASP A 209 6.51 18.11 11.66
CA ASP A 209 6.31 19.16 10.66
C ASP A 209 4.97 19.88 10.87
N VAL A 210 4.65 20.82 9.97
CA VAL A 210 3.41 21.62 10.03
C VAL A 210 2.12 20.81 9.99
N ARG A 211 2.17 19.51 9.62
CA ARG A 211 1.02 18.63 9.52
C ARG A 211 0.76 17.85 10.81
N GLY A 212 1.80 17.58 11.60
CA GLY A 212 1.67 16.84 12.83
C GLY A 212 3.01 16.42 13.43
N SER A 213 2.99 16.13 14.73
CA SER A 213 4.17 15.67 15.45
C SER A 213 4.52 14.21 15.16
N ALA A 214 5.78 13.84 15.34
CA ALA A 214 6.26 12.47 15.26
C ALA A 214 5.51 11.54 16.24
N ALA A 215 5.23 12.03 17.45
CA ALA A 215 4.45 11.30 18.44
C ALA A 215 3.03 10.99 17.94
N TYR A 216 2.34 11.98 17.36
CA TYR A 216 1.01 11.79 16.80
C TYR A 216 1.00 10.82 15.62
N ARG A 217 2.00 10.90 14.73
CA ARG A 217 2.13 9.97 13.59
C ARG A 217 2.34 8.52 14.04
N ARG A 218 3.16 8.27 15.07
CA ARG A 218 3.31 6.93 15.66
C ARG A 218 2.02 6.44 16.29
N HIS A 219 1.36 7.28 17.11
CA HIS A 219 0.08 6.93 17.71
C HIS A 219 -0.98 6.60 16.66
N SER A 220 -1.14 7.45 15.64
CA SER A 220 -2.12 7.21 14.58
C SER A 220 -1.82 5.94 13.76
N LEU A 221 -0.55 5.63 13.50
CA LEU A 221 -0.17 4.38 12.85
C LEU A 221 -0.55 3.16 13.69
N SER A 222 -0.26 3.15 14.99
CA SER A 222 -0.67 2.05 15.88
C SER A 222 -2.18 1.82 15.83
N VAL A 223 -2.98 2.89 15.90
CA VAL A 223 -4.44 2.80 15.85
C VAL A 223 -4.93 2.33 14.48
N MET A 224 -4.39 2.88 13.38
CA MET A 224 -4.77 2.48 12.03
C MET A 224 -4.41 1.02 11.75
N ALA A 225 -3.23 0.58 12.14
CA ALA A 225 -2.76 -0.79 11.92
C ALA A 225 -3.64 -1.80 12.69
N ARG A 226 -3.93 -1.54 13.97
CA ARG A 226 -4.87 -2.35 14.74
C ARG A 226 -6.22 -2.48 14.05
N ARG A 227 -6.83 -1.36 13.64
CA ARG A 227 -8.13 -1.34 13.00
C ARG A 227 -8.11 -2.03 11.64
N ALA A 228 -7.10 -1.73 10.80
CA ALA A 228 -6.97 -2.33 9.48
C ALA A 228 -6.82 -3.85 9.54
N ALA A 229 -6.01 -4.38 10.48
CA ALA A 229 -5.87 -5.80 10.71
C ALA A 229 -7.22 -6.43 11.14
N THR A 230 -7.91 -5.79 12.10
CA THR A 230 -9.22 -6.26 12.56
C THR A 230 -10.27 -6.26 11.44
N TRP A 231 -10.33 -5.21 10.63
CA TRP A 231 -11.27 -5.13 9.51
C TRP A 231 -10.95 -6.15 8.43
N ALA A 232 -9.69 -6.23 7.99
CA ALA A 232 -9.26 -7.22 7.00
C ALA A 232 -9.54 -8.65 7.49
N TRP A 233 -9.25 -8.95 8.75
CA TRP A 233 -9.53 -10.26 9.33
C TRP A 233 -11.03 -10.57 9.37
N ASN A 234 -11.85 -9.61 9.79
CA ASN A 234 -13.31 -9.79 9.80
C ASN A 234 -13.89 -9.97 8.40
N ASP A 235 -13.35 -9.28 7.40
CA ASP A 235 -13.76 -9.47 6.01
C ASP A 235 -13.35 -10.86 5.49
N LEU A 236 -12.17 -11.35 5.86
CA LEU A 236 -11.72 -12.71 5.53
C LEU A 236 -12.62 -13.79 6.17
N ARG A 237 -13.08 -13.56 7.41
CA ARG A 237 -14.01 -14.47 8.11
C ARG A 237 -15.39 -14.54 7.47
N LYS A 238 -15.88 -13.42 6.90
CA LYS A 238 -17.19 -13.37 6.24
C LYS A 238 -17.18 -14.00 4.85
N ALA A 239 -16.01 -14.10 4.21
CA ALA A 239 -15.85 -14.68 2.89
C ALA A 239 -15.65 -16.21 2.91
N ALA A 240 -15.53 -16.81 4.10
CA ALA A 240 -15.45 -18.26 4.34
C ALA A 240 -16.84 -18.82 4.56
#